data_db2f8c92532634559b40036a41915f77
#
_entry.id   db2f8c92532634559b40036a41915f77
#
_cell.length_a   1.000
_cell.length_b   1.000
_cell.length_c   1.000
_cell.angle_alpha   90.00
_cell.angle_beta   90.00
_cell.angle_gamma   90.00
#
_symmetry.space_group_name_H-M   'P 1'
#
loop_
_entity.id
_entity.type
_entity.pdbx_description
1 polymer ?
#
loop_
_entity_poly.entity_id
_entity_poly.type
_entity_poly.pdbx_seq_one_letter_code
_entity_poly.pdbx_strand_id
1 'polypeptide(L)'
;QVQLQESGPGLVKPSETLSLTCTVSGDSISSYYWSWIRQPPGRALEWIGYIYHGGSTNYSPSLKSRVTISVDTSKNQFSLRLSSVTAADTAMYYCARDRHCSGGTCYGMDVWGQGTTVTVSS
;
A
#
# COMPACT_ATOMS: atom_id res chain seq x y z
N GLN A 1 -1.97 10.54 18.44
CA GLN A 1 -1.21 9.34 18.07
C GLN A 1 -1.81 8.71 16.85
N VAL A 2 -1.14 8.83 15.75
CA VAL A 2 -1.59 8.20 14.51
C VAL A 2 -1.08 6.77 14.48
N GLN A 3 -1.98 5.84 14.13
CA GLN A 3 -1.63 4.44 13.96
C GLN A 3 -2.19 3.93 12.64
N LEU A 4 -1.43 3.07 11.99
CA LEU A 4 -1.82 2.43 10.75
C LEU A 4 -1.82 0.93 10.96
N GLN A 5 -2.84 0.27 10.42
CA GLN A 5 -2.94 -1.19 10.54
C GLN A 5 -3.35 -1.79 9.20
N GLU A 6 -2.48 -2.62 8.64
CA GLU A 6 -2.77 -3.37 7.43
C GLU A 6 -3.69 -4.55 7.75
N SER A 7 -4.56 -4.88 6.81
CA SER A 7 -5.38 -6.08 6.89
C SER A 7 -5.65 -6.63 5.49
N GLY A 8 -5.86 -7.93 5.41
CA GLY A 8 -6.16 -8.61 4.17
C GLY A 8 -5.72 -10.06 4.23
N PRO A 9 -6.05 -10.84 3.19
CA PRO A 9 -5.69 -12.26 3.17
C PRO A 9 -4.18 -12.44 3.06
N GLY A 10 -3.64 -13.35 3.87
CA GLY A 10 -2.23 -13.68 3.85
C GLY A 10 -1.84 -14.64 2.73
N LEU A 11 -2.82 -15.25 2.07
CA LEU A 11 -2.57 -16.22 1.01
C LEU A 11 -3.45 -15.88 -0.18
N VAL A 12 -2.83 -15.75 -1.36
CA VAL A 12 -3.51 -15.41 -2.61
C VAL A 12 -3.03 -16.40 -3.67
N LYS A 13 -3.95 -16.84 -4.53
CA LYS A 13 -3.59 -17.75 -5.62
C LYS A 13 -3.05 -16.96 -6.81
N PRO A 14 -2.14 -17.57 -7.59
CA PRO A 14 -1.64 -16.93 -8.83
C PRO A 14 -2.80 -16.51 -9.73
N SER A 15 -2.62 -15.45 -10.46
CA SER A 15 -3.57 -14.80 -11.36
C SER A 15 -4.72 -14.07 -10.68
N GLU A 16 -4.90 -14.24 -9.39
CA GLU A 16 -5.94 -13.51 -8.64
C GLU A 16 -5.50 -12.09 -8.29
N THR A 17 -6.40 -11.35 -7.69
CA THR A 17 -6.13 -9.98 -7.25
C THR A 17 -5.87 -9.98 -5.75
N LEU A 18 -4.74 -9.40 -5.36
CA LEU A 18 -4.42 -9.12 -3.98
C LEU A 18 -5.14 -7.83 -3.57
N SER A 19 -5.85 -7.87 -2.45
CA SER A 19 -6.52 -6.70 -1.89
C SER A 19 -6.11 -6.52 -0.44
N LEU A 20 -5.57 -5.36 -0.11
CA LEU A 20 -5.18 -5.00 1.25
C LEU A 20 -5.83 -3.69 1.62
N THR A 21 -6.11 -3.52 2.90
CA THR A 21 -6.69 -2.30 3.46
C THR A 21 -5.80 -1.80 4.59
N CYS A 22 -5.59 -0.50 4.64
CA CYS A 22 -4.92 0.15 5.75
C CYS A 22 -5.94 1.00 6.49
N THR A 23 -6.13 0.72 7.76
CA THR A 23 -7.02 1.49 8.61
C THR A 23 -6.21 2.51 9.40
N VAL A 24 -6.60 3.77 9.30
CA VAL A 24 -5.92 4.88 9.96
C VAL A 24 -6.72 5.27 11.18
N SER A 25 -6.05 5.39 12.32
CA SER A 25 -6.66 5.88 13.54
C SER A 25 -5.81 7.00 14.14
N GLY A 26 -6.45 7.90 14.88
CA GLY A 26 -5.77 8.99 15.56
C GLY A 26 -5.63 10.26 14.75
N ASP A 27 -5.97 10.24 13.46
CA ASP A 27 -5.98 11.43 12.61
C ASP A 27 -6.82 11.16 11.38
N SER A 28 -7.19 12.22 10.68
CA SER A 28 -7.97 12.13 9.46
C SER A 28 -7.08 11.79 8.28
N ILE A 29 -7.62 11.00 7.36
CA ILE A 29 -6.93 10.64 6.12
C ILE A 29 -6.83 11.83 5.14
N SER A 30 -7.40 12.97 5.47
CA SER A 30 -7.66 14.05 4.51
C SER A 30 -6.49 15.01 4.27
N SER A 31 -5.33 14.85 4.89
CA SER A 31 -4.29 15.89 4.83
C SER A 31 -2.91 15.40 4.41
N TYR A 32 -2.77 14.15 4.07
CA TYR A 32 -1.46 13.56 3.86
C TYR A 32 -1.44 12.71 2.59
N TYR A 33 -0.25 12.22 2.27
CA TYR A 33 -0.04 11.22 1.23
C TYR A 33 0.00 9.86 1.90
N TRP A 34 -0.65 8.87 1.31
CA TRP A 34 -0.77 7.53 1.86
C TRP A 34 -0.18 6.55 0.87
N SER A 35 0.79 5.76 1.33
CA SER A 35 1.62 4.94 0.45
C SER A 35 1.50 3.47 0.78
N TRP A 36 1.79 2.65 -0.22
CA TRP A 36 2.01 1.22 -0.06
C TRP A 36 3.43 0.90 -0.49
N ILE A 37 4.11 0.12 0.33
CA ILE A 37 5.49 -0.33 0.12
C ILE A 37 5.51 -1.83 0.38
N ARG A 38 6.38 -2.55 -0.30
CA ARG A 38 6.55 -3.99 -0.04
C ARG A 38 8.02 -4.35 0.03
N GLN A 39 8.28 -5.48 0.69
CA GLN A 39 9.63 -6.03 0.77
C GLN A 39 9.55 -7.52 0.48
N PRO A 40 9.95 -7.95 -0.71
CA PRO A 40 10.08 -9.37 -1.01
C PRO A 40 11.15 -10.01 -0.13
N PRO A 41 11.07 -11.33 0.13
CA PRO A 41 12.06 -12.00 0.98
C PRO A 41 13.48 -11.80 0.46
N GLY A 42 14.36 -11.36 1.35
CA GLY A 42 15.77 -11.15 1.02
C GLY A 42 16.06 -10.01 0.09
N ARG A 43 15.08 -9.12 -0.18
CA ARG A 43 15.26 -8.02 -1.10
C ARG A 43 15.02 -6.69 -0.41
N ALA A 44 15.33 -5.60 -1.12
CA ALA A 44 15.12 -4.24 -0.62
C ALA A 44 13.63 -3.88 -0.63
N LEU A 45 13.29 -2.86 0.12
CA LEU A 45 11.95 -2.26 0.05
C LEU A 45 11.69 -1.75 -1.36
N GLU A 46 10.48 -1.99 -1.83
CA GLU A 46 10.02 -1.55 -3.13
C GLU A 46 8.78 -0.68 -2.96
N TRP A 47 8.84 0.55 -3.45
CA TRP A 47 7.71 1.46 -3.42
C TRP A 47 6.69 1.02 -4.47
N ILE A 48 5.41 0.96 -4.06
CA ILE A 48 4.32 0.55 -4.94
C ILE A 48 3.59 1.78 -5.50
N GLY A 49 3.24 2.71 -4.62
CA GLY A 49 2.55 3.91 -5.04
C GLY A 49 2.00 4.69 -3.87
N TYR A 50 1.41 5.84 -4.17
CA TYR A 50 0.75 6.65 -3.17
C TYR A 50 -0.52 7.27 -3.72
N ILE A 51 -1.37 7.71 -2.80
CA ILE A 51 -2.57 8.48 -3.10
C ILE A 51 -2.62 9.70 -2.17
N TYR A 52 -3.03 10.83 -2.71
CA TYR A 52 -3.37 12.00 -1.92
C TYR A 52 -4.88 11.99 -1.68
N HIS A 53 -5.34 12.60 -0.60
CA HIS A 53 -6.75 12.50 -0.20
C HIS A 53 -7.73 12.96 -1.29
N GLY A 54 -7.29 13.80 -2.20
CA GLY A 54 -8.13 14.26 -3.31
C GLY A 54 -8.24 13.26 -4.46
N GLY A 55 -7.60 12.09 -4.37
CA GLY A 55 -7.66 11.06 -5.38
C GLY A 55 -6.49 11.03 -6.36
N SER A 56 -5.57 11.98 -6.26
CA SER A 56 -4.36 11.95 -7.09
C SER A 56 -3.50 10.77 -6.71
N THR A 57 -3.09 9.97 -7.70
CA THR A 57 -2.29 8.77 -7.47
C THR A 57 -1.01 8.82 -8.31
N ASN A 58 -0.01 8.11 -7.83
CA ASN A 58 1.21 7.86 -8.59
C ASN A 58 1.69 6.46 -8.26
N TYR A 59 1.97 5.67 -9.28
CA TYR A 59 2.36 4.27 -9.13
C TYR A 59 3.76 4.03 -9.67
N SER A 60 4.43 3.04 -9.09
CA SER A 60 5.71 2.57 -9.60
C SER A 60 5.56 2.15 -11.07
N PRO A 61 6.45 2.59 -11.96
CA PRO A 61 6.34 2.24 -13.39
C PRO A 61 6.27 0.75 -13.66
N SER A 62 6.99 -0.06 -12.88
CA SER A 62 6.99 -1.51 -13.08
C SER A 62 5.69 -2.19 -12.67
N LEU A 63 4.87 -1.54 -11.83
CA LEU A 63 3.63 -2.11 -11.32
C LEU A 63 2.39 -1.39 -11.83
N LYS A 64 2.56 -0.28 -12.49
CA LYS A 64 1.50 0.67 -12.83
C LYS A 64 0.29 0.03 -13.49
N SER A 65 0.51 -0.94 -14.37
CA SER A 65 -0.58 -1.58 -15.11
C SER A 65 -1.44 -2.51 -14.25
N ARG A 66 -0.95 -2.88 -13.07
CA ARG A 66 -1.62 -3.86 -12.21
C ARG A 66 -2.11 -3.29 -10.89
N VAL A 67 -1.79 -2.03 -10.59
CA VAL A 67 -2.00 -1.43 -9.26
C VAL A 67 -3.16 -0.44 -9.29
N THR A 68 -3.99 -0.48 -8.26
CA THR A 68 -4.97 0.56 -7.96
C THR A 68 -4.91 0.86 -6.48
N ILE A 69 -4.72 2.12 -6.12
CA ILE A 69 -4.80 2.59 -4.75
C ILE A 69 -6.01 3.50 -4.65
N SER A 70 -6.81 3.30 -3.61
CA SER A 70 -8.03 4.06 -3.40
C SER A 70 -8.16 4.48 -1.95
N VAL A 71 -9.00 5.46 -1.69
CA VAL A 71 -9.23 5.99 -0.35
C VAL A 71 -10.74 5.96 -0.06
N ASP A 72 -11.09 5.62 1.17
CA ASP A 72 -12.47 5.70 1.67
C ASP A 72 -12.46 6.57 2.92
N THR A 73 -12.77 7.86 2.72
CA THR A 73 -12.73 8.82 3.81
C THR A 73 -13.76 8.54 4.89
N SER A 74 -14.90 7.93 4.53
CA SER A 74 -15.95 7.63 5.51
C SER A 74 -15.51 6.56 6.51
N LYS A 75 -14.61 5.68 6.11
CA LYS A 75 -14.07 4.61 6.97
C LYS A 75 -12.66 4.92 7.47
N ASN A 76 -12.10 6.04 7.04
CA ASN A 76 -10.72 6.42 7.33
C ASN A 76 -9.72 5.34 6.94
N GLN A 77 -9.89 4.80 5.74
CA GLN A 77 -9.10 3.71 5.20
C GLN A 77 -8.58 4.04 3.80
N PHE A 78 -7.47 3.42 3.44
CA PHE A 78 -7.05 3.39 2.05
C PHE A 78 -6.64 1.96 1.69
N SER A 79 -6.70 1.64 0.40
CA SER A 79 -6.61 0.24 -0.03
C SER A 79 -5.67 0.10 -1.21
N LEU A 80 -5.12 -1.10 -1.32
CA LEU A 80 -4.29 -1.52 -2.45
C LEU A 80 -4.96 -2.69 -3.14
N ARG A 81 -5.00 -2.62 -4.47
CA ARG A 81 -5.37 -3.77 -5.30
C ARG A 81 -4.25 -4.00 -6.30
N LEU A 82 -3.77 -5.23 -6.33
CA LEU A 82 -2.72 -5.67 -7.25
C LEU A 82 -3.25 -6.88 -8.00
N SER A 83 -3.46 -6.71 -9.30
CA SER A 83 -4.06 -7.76 -10.13
C SER A 83 -3.02 -8.71 -10.69
N SER A 84 -3.48 -9.88 -11.14
CA SER A 84 -2.67 -10.87 -11.86
C SER A 84 -1.39 -11.23 -11.10
N VAL A 85 -1.53 -11.56 -9.83
CA VAL A 85 -0.35 -11.82 -8.98
C VAL A 85 0.36 -13.09 -9.40
N THR A 86 1.67 -13.10 -9.18
CA THR A 86 2.52 -14.28 -9.34
C THR A 86 3.35 -14.47 -8.07
N ALA A 87 4.15 -15.52 -8.03
CA ALA A 87 5.03 -15.77 -6.88
C ALA A 87 5.97 -14.59 -6.60
N ALA A 88 6.30 -13.79 -7.60
CA ALA A 88 7.14 -12.60 -7.44
C ALA A 88 6.47 -11.51 -6.60
N ASP A 89 5.17 -11.60 -6.37
CA ASP A 89 4.44 -10.62 -5.54
C ASP A 89 4.38 -11.05 -4.07
N THR A 90 4.95 -12.20 -3.72
CA THR A 90 5.09 -12.62 -2.33
C THR A 90 6.01 -11.65 -1.60
N ALA A 91 5.53 -11.05 -0.52
CA ALA A 91 6.27 -10.01 0.18
C ALA A 91 5.59 -9.66 1.49
N MET A 92 6.32 -8.94 2.33
CA MET A 92 5.71 -8.18 3.42
C MET A 92 5.23 -6.85 2.84
N TYR A 93 3.97 -6.50 3.07
CA TYR A 93 3.36 -5.27 2.57
C TYR A 93 3.13 -4.30 3.72
N TYR A 94 3.53 -3.04 3.51
CA TYR A 94 3.38 -1.98 4.51
C TYR A 94 2.56 -0.85 3.94
N CYS A 95 1.75 -0.23 4.77
CA CYS A 95 1.19 1.08 4.47
C CYS A 95 1.91 2.14 5.31
N ALA A 96 1.95 3.36 4.79
CA ALA A 96 2.67 4.43 5.44
C ALA A 96 2.01 5.78 5.16
N ARG A 97 2.19 6.71 6.10
CA ARG A 97 1.82 8.10 5.90
C ARG A 97 3.05 8.91 5.55
N ASP A 98 2.89 9.81 4.58
CA ASP A 98 3.95 10.72 4.20
C ASP A 98 3.44 12.15 4.17
N ARG A 99 4.28 13.08 4.55
CA ARG A 99 3.92 14.49 4.54
C ARG A 99 3.99 15.10 3.16
N HIS A 100 4.86 14.58 2.31
CA HIS A 100 5.03 15.11 0.97
C HIS A 100 5.54 14.04 0.02
N CYS A 101 4.82 13.86 -1.07
CA CYS A 101 5.25 13.01 -2.19
C CYS A 101 5.09 13.78 -3.48
N SER A 102 6.02 13.60 -4.40
CA SER A 102 5.91 14.14 -5.75
C SER A 102 6.76 13.32 -6.71
N GLY A 103 6.28 13.15 -7.93
CA GLY A 103 7.02 12.51 -8.99
C GLY A 103 7.49 11.09 -8.68
N GLY A 104 6.74 10.36 -7.86
CA GLY A 104 7.11 9.00 -7.52
C GLY A 104 8.06 8.89 -6.33
N THR A 105 8.35 9.98 -5.66
CA THR A 105 9.22 9.99 -4.48
C THR A 105 8.49 10.57 -3.29
N CYS A 106 8.62 9.93 -2.14
CA CYS A 106 8.08 10.41 -0.87
C CYS A 106 9.20 10.82 0.06
N TYR A 107 9.07 11.96 0.71
CA TYR A 107 10.16 12.62 1.41
C TYR A 107 10.06 12.64 2.93
N GLY A 108 8.98 12.21 3.50
CA GLY A 108 8.81 12.35 4.94
C GLY A 108 7.85 11.33 5.51
N MET A 109 8.08 10.05 5.20
CA MET A 109 7.29 8.96 5.80
C MET A 109 7.55 8.94 7.29
N ASP A 110 6.53 9.31 8.06
CA ASP A 110 6.68 9.46 9.51
C ASP A 110 5.92 8.42 10.32
N VAL A 111 4.95 7.74 9.73
CA VAL A 111 4.20 6.69 10.41
C VAL A 111 4.06 5.50 9.47
N TRP A 112 4.37 4.31 9.98
CA TRP A 112 4.28 3.06 9.24
C TRP A 112 3.35 2.09 9.96
N GLY A 113 2.64 1.26 9.21
CA GLY A 113 2.00 0.09 9.76
C GLY A 113 3.04 -0.98 10.13
N GLN A 114 2.60 -2.02 10.81
CA GLN A 114 3.49 -3.11 11.21
C GLN A 114 3.85 -4.05 10.08
N GLY A 115 3.09 -4.00 9.00
CA GLY A 115 3.26 -4.88 7.87
C GLY A 115 2.38 -6.11 7.95
N THR A 116 2.02 -6.62 6.78
CA THR A 116 1.27 -7.87 6.67
C THR A 116 1.94 -8.74 5.61
N THR A 117 2.11 -10.02 5.92
CA THR A 117 2.73 -10.96 5.00
C THR A 117 1.71 -11.46 4.00
N VAL A 118 2.07 -11.42 2.72
CA VAL A 118 1.26 -12.00 1.65
C VAL A 118 2.10 -13.00 0.90
N THR A 119 1.59 -14.22 0.80
CA THR A 119 2.21 -15.31 0.03
C THR A 119 1.31 -15.63 -1.16
N VAL A 120 1.91 -15.69 -2.35
CA VAL A 120 1.22 -16.11 -3.57
C VAL A 120 1.61 -17.55 -3.85
N SER A 121 0.65 -18.44 -3.76
CA SER A 121 0.89 -19.88 -3.91
C SER A 121 -0.39 -20.59 -4.32
N SER A 122 -0.24 -21.56 -5.19
CA SER A 122 -1.38 -22.38 -5.64
C SER A 122 -1.74 -23.49 -4.65
#